data_756f1f6fbd628fc54db8376dd3165f6b
#
_entry.id   756f1f6fbd628fc54db8376dd3165f6b
#
_cell.length_a   1.000
_cell.length_b   1.000
_cell.length_c   1.000
_cell.angle_alpha   90.00
_cell.angle_beta   90.00
_cell.angle_gamma   90.00
#
_symmetry.space_group_name_H-M   'P 1'
#
loop_
_entity.id
_entity.type
_entity.pdbx_description
1 polymer ?
#
loop_
_entity_poly.entity_id
_entity_poly.type
_entity_poly.pdbx_seq_one_letter_code
_entity_poly.pdbx_strand_id
1 'polypeptide(L)'
;MAFLIATPEVVSAAATDLAGIGSTITAANTSAAAATTGVIPAALDEVSARIAAMFGAHGQAYQALSAQARLFHEQFVQALNACASAYANAEANVVQTLASAVRAPARAQAANPVGSLFQELETAQINFNTDLVNSELAFNHALVTNEIALEQRVFGTDSALN
;
A
#
# COMPACT_ATOMS: atom_id res chain seq x y z
N MET A 1 5.64 27.73 18.79
CA MET A 1 4.83 26.93 17.85
C MET A 1 5.77 26.39 16.79
N ALA A 2 5.84 25.09 16.64
CA ALA A 2 6.62 24.49 15.55
C ALA A 2 5.76 24.59 14.27
N PHE A 3 6.25 25.25 13.25
CA PHE A 3 5.62 25.25 11.93
C PHE A 3 6.04 23.97 11.21
N LEU A 4 5.09 23.12 10.87
CA LEU A 4 5.30 21.99 10.00
C LEU A 4 5.29 22.52 8.56
N ILE A 5 6.43 22.52 7.91
CA ILE A 5 6.52 22.83 6.47
C ILE A 5 6.49 21.48 5.75
N ALA A 6 5.35 21.12 5.19
CA ALA A 6 5.25 20.02 4.26
C ALA A 6 5.59 20.56 2.86
N THR A 7 6.48 19.89 2.14
CA THR A 7 6.81 20.22 0.75
C THR A 7 6.15 19.17 -0.15
N PRO A 8 4.99 19.48 -0.78
CA PRO A 8 4.22 18.52 -1.57
C PRO A 8 5.04 17.82 -2.65
N GLU A 9 5.97 18.55 -3.27
CA GLU A 9 6.84 18.03 -4.31
C GLU A 9 7.79 16.94 -3.79
N VAL A 10 8.29 17.09 -2.57
CA VAL A 10 9.16 16.08 -1.93
C VAL A 10 8.36 14.81 -1.62
N VAL A 11 7.13 14.93 -1.14
CA VAL A 11 6.25 13.80 -0.89
C VAL A 11 5.91 13.07 -2.18
N SER A 12 5.59 13.80 -3.25
CA SER A 12 5.31 13.23 -4.57
C SER A 12 6.54 12.54 -5.19
N ALA A 13 7.74 13.10 -5.02
CA ALA A 13 8.98 12.49 -5.44
C ALA A 13 9.24 11.17 -4.69
N ALA A 14 9.07 11.17 -3.36
CA ALA A 14 9.19 9.96 -2.54
C ALA A 14 8.17 8.88 -2.94
N ALA A 15 6.93 9.27 -3.27
CA ALA A 15 5.93 8.34 -3.78
C ALA A 15 6.35 7.72 -5.12
N THR A 16 7.00 8.49 -5.99
CA THR A 16 7.53 8.01 -7.27
C THR A 16 8.67 7.01 -7.06
N ASP A 17 9.59 7.29 -6.15
CA ASP A 17 10.69 6.39 -5.79
C ASP A 17 10.17 5.07 -5.21
N LEU A 18 9.17 5.14 -4.33
CA LEU A 18 8.49 3.96 -3.78
C LEU A 18 7.83 3.13 -4.89
N ALA A 19 7.15 3.75 -5.85
CA ALA A 19 6.59 3.04 -7.00
C ALA A 19 7.67 2.29 -7.81
N GLY A 20 8.83 2.90 -7.98
CA GLY A 20 10.00 2.28 -8.62
C GLY A 20 10.52 1.06 -7.85
N ILE A 21 10.59 1.14 -6.52
CA ILE A 21 10.95 0.03 -5.65
C ILE A 21 9.95 -1.12 -5.80
N GLY A 22 8.65 -0.83 -5.73
CA GLY A 22 7.60 -1.83 -5.90
C GLY A 22 7.66 -2.54 -7.25
N SER A 23 7.94 -1.80 -8.32
CA SER A 23 8.15 -2.36 -9.66
C SER A 23 9.35 -3.31 -9.72
N THR A 24 10.47 -2.92 -9.10
CA THR A 24 11.69 -3.73 -9.05
C THR A 24 11.47 -5.03 -8.28
N ILE A 25 10.81 -4.98 -7.13
CA ILE A 25 10.46 -6.17 -6.33
C ILE A 25 9.53 -7.10 -7.12
N THR A 26 8.53 -6.54 -7.79
CA THR A 26 7.59 -7.31 -8.63
C THR A 26 8.32 -8.04 -9.75
N ALA A 27 9.24 -7.38 -10.44
CA ALA A 27 10.05 -7.98 -11.50
C ALA A 27 10.94 -9.11 -10.96
N ALA A 28 11.59 -8.92 -9.82
CA ALA A 28 12.42 -9.93 -9.18
C ALA A 28 11.59 -11.16 -8.76
N ASN A 29 10.42 -10.96 -8.14
CA ASN A 29 9.52 -12.03 -7.73
C ASN A 29 8.97 -12.82 -8.93
N THR A 30 8.63 -12.13 -10.01
CA THR A 30 8.20 -12.77 -11.26
C THR A 30 9.31 -13.62 -11.88
N SER A 31 10.53 -13.10 -11.87
CA SER A 31 11.72 -13.84 -12.36
C SER A 31 12.00 -15.11 -11.55
N ALA A 32 11.80 -15.09 -10.23
CA ALA A 32 12.02 -16.22 -9.36
C ALA A 32 10.86 -17.25 -9.37
N ALA A 33 9.68 -16.87 -9.83
CA ALA A 33 8.45 -17.65 -9.66
C ALA A 33 8.57 -19.06 -10.25
N ALA A 34 9.00 -19.22 -11.49
CA ALA A 34 9.06 -20.53 -12.15
C ALA A 34 10.01 -21.50 -11.44
N ALA A 35 11.18 -21.03 -11.02
CA ALA A 35 12.18 -21.86 -10.35
C ALA A 35 11.75 -22.29 -8.93
N THR A 36 10.99 -21.45 -8.24
CA THR A 36 10.60 -21.69 -6.85
C THR A 36 9.27 -22.43 -6.71
N THR A 37 8.36 -22.29 -7.70
CA THR A 37 7.06 -22.99 -7.68
C THR A 37 7.09 -24.34 -8.40
N GLY A 38 8.05 -24.55 -9.29
CA GLY A 38 8.20 -25.77 -10.09
C GLY A 38 9.43 -26.59 -9.69
N VAL A 39 9.67 -26.78 -8.39
CA VAL A 39 10.82 -27.55 -7.88
C VAL A 39 10.71 -29.02 -8.33
N ILE A 40 11.76 -29.52 -8.98
CA ILE A 40 11.85 -30.91 -9.45
C ILE A 40 12.40 -31.79 -8.30
N PRO A 41 11.84 -32.99 -8.06
CA PRO A 41 12.39 -33.94 -7.09
C PRO A 41 13.86 -34.29 -7.40
N ALA A 42 14.69 -34.35 -6.36
CA ALA A 42 16.12 -34.68 -6.49
C ALA A 42 16.36 -36.12 -6.93
N ALA A 43 15.41 -37.04 -6.61
CA ALA A 43 15.44 -38.44 -7.00
C ALA A 43 14.01 -38.96 -7.26
N LEU A 44 13.90 -40.20 -7.74
CA LEU A 44 12.60 -40.82 -8.06
C LEU A 44 11.95 -41.50 -6.83
N ASP A 45 12.39 -41.16 -5.62
CA ASP A 45 11.83 -41.66 -4.38
C ASP A 45 10.76 -40.74 -3.80
N GLU A 46 9.91 -41.32 -2.93
CA GLU A 46 8.77 -40.63 -2.35
C GLU A 46 9.18 -39.43 -1.45
N VAL A 47 10.30 -39.53 -0.76
CA VAL A 47 10.79 -38.48 0.13
C VAL A 47 11.19 -37.24 -0.70
N SER A 48 11.97 -37.49 -1.76
CA SER A 48 12.35 -36.41 -2.69
C SER A 48 11.13 -35.74 -3.33
N ALA A 49 10.10 -36.53 -3.70
CA ALA A 49 8.86 -36.00 -4.26
C ALA A 49 8.08 -35.14 -3.24
N ARG A 50 7.96 -35.58 -1.99
CA ARG A 50 7.29 -34.85 -0.91
C ARG A 50 8.02 -33.55 -0.59
N ILE A 51 9.36 -33.57 -0.53
CA ILE A 51 10.16 -32.37 -0.29
C ILE A 51 9.97 -31.37 -1.42
N ALA A 52 10.03 -31.79 -2.68
CA ALA A 52 9.80 -30.92 -3.83
C ALA A 52 8.39 -30.29 -3.81
N ALA A 53 7.37 -31.09 -3.49
CA ALA A 53 5.99 -30.61 -3.35
C ALA A 53 5.85 -29.55 -2.23
N MET A 54 6.51 -29.77 -1.08
CA MET A 54 6.52 -28.81 0.04
C MET A 54 7.15 -27.47 -0.38
N PHE A 55 8.31 -27.49 -1.02
CA PHE A 55 8.95 -26.26 -1.51
C PHE A 55 8.14 -25.56 -2.60
N GLY A 56 7.55 -26.32 -3.51
CA GLY A 56 6.65 -25.78 -4.53
C GLY A 56 5.42 -25.09 -3.93
N ALA A 57 4.79 -25.72 -2.93
CA ALA A 57 3.67 -25.14 -2.20
C ALA A 57 4.06 -23.86 -1.45
N HIS A 58 5.22 -23.84 -0.80
CA HIS A 58 5.77 -22.65 -0.15
C HIS A 58 6.01 -21.52 -1.17
N GLY A 59 6.62 -21.85 -2.31
CA GLY A 59 6.82 -20.88 -3.40
C GLY A 59 5.51 -20.28 -3.91
N GLN A 60 4.44 -21.08 -4.06
CA GLN A 60 3.12 -20.60 -4.47
C GLN A 60 2.51 -19.68 -3.40
N ALA A 61 2.60 -20.04 -2.11
CA ALA A 61 2.12 -19.21 -1.01
C ALA A 61 2.87 -17.87 -0.97
N TYR A 62 4.18 -17.88 -1.16
CA TYR A 62 4.98 -16.66 -1.26
C TYR A 62 4.52 -15.77 -2.43
N GLN A 63 4.25 -16.33 -3.62
CA GLN A 63 3.77 -15.54 -4.76
C GLN A 63 2.40 -14.92 -4.49
N ALA A 64 1.49 -15.65 -3.83
CA ALA A 64 0.19 -15.11 -3.44
C ALA A 64 0.33 -13.95 -2.45
N LEU A 65 1.17 -14.10 -1.41
CA LEU A 65 1.46 -13.04 -0.45
C LEU A 65 2.13 -11.83 -1.10
N SER A 66 3.09 -12.07 -1.99
CA SER A 66 3.78 -11.01 -2.74
C SER A 66 2.81 -10.19 -3.60
N ALA A 67 1.80 -10.83 -4.22
CA ALA A 67 0.77 -10.12 -4.97
C ALA A 67 -0.07 -9.19 -4.07
N GLN A 68 -0.38 -9.61 -2.85
CA GLN A 68 -1.12 -8.78 -1.89
C GLN A 68 -0.27 -7.64 -1.34
N ALA A 69 1.00 -7.91 -1.02
CA ALA A 69 1.95 -6.87 -0.62
C ALA A 69 2.10 -5.79 -1.71
N ARG A 70 2.06 -6.19 -2.98
CA ARG A 70 2.08 -5.26 -4.11
C ARG A 70 0.84 -4.37 -4.14
N LEU A 71 -0.36 -4.92 -3.94
CA LEU A 71 -1.59 -4.14 -3.89
C LEU A 71 -1.58 -3.13 -2.73
N PHE A 72 -1.15 -3.55 -1.55
CA PHE A 72 -0.96 -2.65 -0.40
C PHE A 72 0.02 -1.52 -0.74
N HIS A 73 1.16 -1.85 -1.34
CA HIS A 73 2.17 -0.87 -1.73
C HIS A 73 1.64 0.15 -2.75
N GLU A 74 0.90 -0.31 -3.76
CA GLU A 74 0.26 0.56 -4.76
C GLU A 74 -0.73 1.52 -4.11
N GLN A 75 -1.57 1.03 -3.18
CA GLN A 75 -2.51 1.87 -2.43
C GLN A 75 -1.79 2.90 -1.56
N PHE A 76 -0.70 2.50 -0.90
CA PHE A 76 0.11 3.40 -0.10
C PHE A 76 0.72 4.52 -0.95
N VAL A 77 1.28 4.20 -2.12
CA VAL A 77 1.82 5.19 -3.07
C VAL A 77 0.72 6.14 -3.55
N GLN A 78 -0.48 5.64 -3.85
CA GLN A 78 -1.62 6.47 -4.23
C GLN A 78 -2.04 7.41 -3.09
N ALA A 79 -2.09 6.92 -1.86
CA ALA A 79 -2.42 7.73 -0.70
C ALA A 79 -1.40 8.85 -0.45
N LEU A 80 -0.10 8.59 -0.63
CA LEU A 80 0.95 9.62 -0.55
C LEU A 80 0.76 10.71 -1.62
N ASN A 81 0.46 10.32 -2.86
CA ASN A 81 0.21 11.28 -3.95
C ASN A 81 -1.05 12.12 -3.69
N ALA A 82 -2.11 11.50 -3.19
CA ALA A 82 -3.34 12.20 -2.81
C ALA A 82 -3.07 13.21 -1.68
N CYS A 83 -2.29 12.82 -0.68
CA CYS A 83 -1.86 13.70 0.40
C CYS A 83 -1.05 14.90 -0.12
N ALA A 84 -0.05 14.65 -0.96
CA ALA A 84 0.76 15.72 -1.58
C ALA A 84 -0.14 16.71 -2.36
N SER A 85 -1.09 16.20 -3.14
CA SER A 85 -2.03 17.00 -3.89
C SER A 85 -2.96 17.83 -3.00
N ALA A 86 -3.42 17.25 -1.88
CA ALA A 86 -4.27 17.97 -0.91
C ALA A 86 -3.52 19.14 -0.27
N TYR A 87 -2.25 18.95 0.10
CA TYR A 87 -1.40 20.02 0.62
C TYR A 87 -1.16 21.11 -0.42
N ALA A 88 -0.82 20.76 -1.67
CA ALA A 88 -0.62 21.72 -2.74
C ALA A 88 -1.89 22.54 -3.02
N ASN A 89 -3.05 21.92 -3.02
CA ASN A 89 -4.34 22.57 -3.19
C ASN A 89 -4.66 23.51 -2.02
N ALA A 90 -4.39 23.10 -0.78
CA ALA A 90 -4.58 23.94 0.40
C ALA A 90 -3.71 25.20 0.33
N GLU A 91 -2.44 25.08 -0.04
CA GLU A 91 -1.54 26.21 -0.23
C GLU A 91 -2.03 27.17 -1.32
N ALA A 92 -2.44 26.64 -2.49
CA ALA A 92 -2.99 27.44 -3.58
C ALA A 92 -4.27 28.19 -3.17
N ASN A 93 -5.16 27.54 -2.42
CA ASN A 93 -6.39 28.12 -1.91
C ASN A 93 -6.12 29.23 -0.88
N VAL A 94 -5.14 29.08 0.01
CA VAL A 94 -4.71 30.12 0.96
C VAL A 94 -4.23 31.36 0.20
N VAL A 95 -3.37 31.19 -0.79
CA VAL A 95 -2.86 32.29 -1.62
C VAL A 95 -4.01 33.01 -2.33
N GLN A 96 -4.96 32.28 -2.91
CA GLN A 96 -6.12 32.84 -3.62
C GLN A 96 -7.08 33.58 -2.67
N THR A 97 -7.29 33.05 -1.48
CA THR A 97 -8.13 33.66 -0.43
C THR A 97 -7.50 34.94 0.09
N LEU A 98 -6.19 34.96 0.35
CA LEU A 98 -5.45 36.15 0.74
C LEU A 98 -5.51 37.25 -0.37
N ALA A 99 -5.30 36.85 -1.62
CA ALA A 99 -5.35 37.76 -2.75
C ALA A 99 -6.76 38.37 -2.94
N SER A 100 -7.82 37.58 -2.72
CA SER A 100 -9.20 38.06 -2.77
C SER A 100 -9.56 38.94 -1.56
N ALA A 101 -9.10 38.62 -0.36
CA ALA A 101 -9.31 39.43 0.84
C ALA A 101 -8.62 40.79 0.75
N VAL A 102 -7.45 40.86 0.15
CA VAL A 102 -6.74 42.14 -0.10
C VAL A 102 -7.46 43.02 -1.14
N ARG A 103 -8.18 42.38 -2.10
CA ARG A 103 -8.92 43.11 -3.18
C ARG A 103 -10.36 43.44 -2.83
N ALA A 104 -10.94 42.81 -1.80
CA ALA A 104 -12.33 43.04 -1.42
C ALA A 104 -12.48 44.34 -0.60
N PRO A 105 -13.41 45.27 -0.94
CA PRO A 105 -13.76 46.34 -0.03
C PRO A 105 -14.39 45.77 1.24
N ALA A 106 -14.11 46.38 2.38
CA ALA A 106 -14.36 45.94 3.76
C ALA A 106 -15.79 45.47 4.15
N ARG A 107 -16.68 45.26 3.21
CA ARG A 107 -18.08 44.85 3.41
C ARG A 107 -18.41 43.36 3.21
N ALA A 108 -17.45 42.51 2.81
CA ALA A 108 -17.69 41.10 2.49
C ALA A 108 -17.07 40.11 3.50
N GLN A 109 -16.95 40.46 4.77
CA GLN A 109 -16.28 39.62 5.80
C GLN A 109 -17.19 38.57 6.48
N ALA A 110 -18.29 38.13 5.85
CA ALA A 110 -19.23 37.19 6.46
C ALA A 110 -18.99 35.71 6.14
N ALA A 111 -18.07 35.37 5.24
CA ALA A 111 -17.67 33.97 5.01
C ALA A 111 -16.29 33.73 5.62
N ASN A 112 -16.17 32.70 6.44
CA ASN A 112 -14.90 32.33 7.07
C ASN A 112 -14.13 31.33 6.17
N PRO A 113 -13.40 31.81 5.13
CA PRO A 113 -12.75 30.96 4.14
C PRO A 113 -11.58 30.14 4.74
N VAL A 114 -11.06 30.61 5.88
CA VAL A 114 -10.00 29.87 6.61
C VAL A 114 -10.58 28.64 7.29
N GLY A 115 -11.81 28.71 7.81
CA GLY A 115 -12.49 27.58 8.43
C GLY A 115 -12.77 26.44 7.44
N SER A 116 -13.16 26.77 6.19
CA SER A 116 -13.38 25.74 5.16
C SER A 116 -12.09 25.04 4.73
N LEU A 117 -10.96 25.76 4.66
CA LEU A 117 -9.65 25.18 4.35
C LEU A 117 -9.18 24.22 5.43
N PHE A 118 -9.37 24.56 6.72
CA PHE A 118 -9.05 23.63 7.81
C PHE A 118 -9.93 22.38 7.75
N GLN A 119 -11.21 22.53 7.41
CA GLN A 119 -12.13 21.40 7.27
C GLN A 119 -11.75 20.48 6.08
N GLU A 120 -11.34 21.05 4.96
CA GLU A 120 -10.87 20.28 3.79
C GLU A 120 -9.57 19.52 4.13
N LEU A 121 -8.62 20.14 4.81
CA LEU A 121 -7.37 19.52 5.22
C LEU A 121 -7.59 18.40 6.24
N GLU A 122 -8.46 18.64 7.23
CA GLU A 122 -8.85 17.64 8.23
C GLU A 122 -9.54 16.44 7.57
N THR A 123 -10.45 16.69 6.62
CA THR A 123 -11.11 15.62 5.86
C THR A 123 -10.13 14.81 5.03
N ALA A 124 -9.19 15.47 4.34
CA ALA A 124 -8.15 14.80 3.57
C ALA A 124 -7.25 13.93 4.45
N GLN A 125 -6.89 14.41 5.64
CA GLN A 125 -6.10 13.65 6.61
C GLN A 125 -6.86 12.44 7.16
N ILE A 126 -8.15 12.59 7.47
CA ILE A 126 -9.00 11.49 7.93
C ILE A 126 -9.13 10.43 6.85
N ASN A 127 -9.37 10.81 5.60
CA ASN A 127 -9.46 9.88 4.48
C ASN A 127 -8.15 9.12 4.28
N PHE A 128 -7.01 9.81 4.27
CA PHE A 128 -5.69 9.19 4.19
C PHE A 128 -5.48 8.14 5.28
N ASN A 129 -5.74 8.50 6.55
CA ASN A 129 -5.58 7.58 7.67
C ASN A 129 -6.53 6.38 7.56
N THR A 130 -7.77 6.60 7.10
CA THR A 130 -8.76 5.54 6.93
C THR A 130 -8.34 4.57 5.83
N ASP A 131 -7.86 5.07 4.70
CA ASP A 131 -7.39 4.25 3.59
C ASP A 131 -6.15 3.44 3.98
N LEU A 132 -5.23 4.04 4.74
CA LEU A 132 -4.04 3.36 5.25
C LEU A 132 -4.41 2.21 6.19
N VAL A 133 -5.30 2.47 7.18
CA VAL A 133 -5.77 1.44 8.13
C VAL A 133 -6.52 0.32 7.41
N ASN A 134 -7.38 0.63 6.46
CA ASN A 134 -8.11 -0.37 5.69
C ASN A 134 -7.16 -1.23 4.85
N SER A 135 -6.12 -0.64 4.28
CA SER A 135 -5.10 -1.35 3.51
C SER A 135 -4.27 -2.29 4.39
N GLU A 136 -3.89 -1.83 5.59
CA GLU A 136 -3.18 -2.65 6.58
C GLU A 136 -4.04 -3.83 7.06
N LEU A 137 -5.32 -3.58 7.33
CA LEU A 137 -6.25 -4.62 7.76
C LEU A 137 -6.46 -5.68 6.67
N ALA A 138 -6.61 -5.27 5.41
CA ALA A 138 -6.73 -6.15 4.27
C ALA A 138 -5.46 -6.99 4.07
N PHE A 139 -4.29 -6.38 4.20
CA PHE A 139 -3.00 -7.07 4.12
C PHE A 139 -2.84 -8.12 5.24
N ASN A 140 -3.14 -7.74 6.50
CA ASN A 140 -3.05 -8.65 7.63
C ASN A 140 -4.04 -9.82 7.52
N HIS A 141 -5.28 -9.54 7.07
CA HIS A 141 -6.26 -10.61 6.83
C HIS A 141 -5.78 -11.60 5.77
N ALA A 142 -5.21 -11.09 4.73
CA ALA A 142 -4.67 -11.90 3.65
C ALA A 142 -3.44 -12.74 4.09
N LEU A 143 -2.57 -12.19 4.93
CA LEU A 143 -1.46 -12.91 5.56
C LEU A 143 -1.96 -14.13 6.33
N VAL A 144 -2.90 -13.91 7.26
CA VAL A 144 -3.49 -14.97 8.10
C VAL A 144 -4.17 -16.04 7.24
N THR A 145 -4.93 -15.62 6.22
CA THR A 145 -5.62 -16.55 5.32
C THR A 145 -4.65 -17.43 4.54
N ASN A 146 -3.55 -16.85 4.05
CA ASN A 146 -2.51 -17.60 3.34
C ASN A 146 -1.74 -18.56 4.27
N GLU A 147 -1.46 -18.14 5.50
CA GLU A 147 -0.81 -18.99 6.50
C GLU A 147 -1.68 -20.21 6.82
N ILE A 148 -2.97 -20.02 7.09
CA ILE A 148 -3.93 -21.11 7.32
C ILE A 148 -4.02 -22.03 6.10
N ALA A 149 -4.08 -21.48 4.89
CA ALA A 149 -4.13 -22.27 3.67
C ALA A 149 -2.84 -23.10 3.44
N LEU A 150 -1.69 -22.56 3.81
CA LEU A 150 -0.41 -23.25 3.76
C LEU A 150 -0.37 -24.40 4.78
N GLU A 151 -0.77 -24.14 6.03
CA GLU A 151 -0.86 -25.16 7.07
C GLU A 151 -1.78 -26.32 6.66
N GLN A 152 -2.96 -26.01 6.12
CA GLN A 152 -3.90 -27.02 5.63
C GLN A 152 -3.32 -27.84 4.47
N ARG A 153 -2.51 -27.26 3.59
CA ARG A 153 -1.85 -27.96 2.49
C ARG A 153 -0.69 -28.82 2.95
N VAL A 154 0.09 -28.35 3.94
CA VAL A 154 1.28 -29.04 4.44
C VAL A 154 0.90 -30.13 5.45
N PHE A 155 -0.04 -29.87 6.34
CA PHE A 155 -0.39 -30.76 7.46
C PHE A 155 -1.78 -31.40 7.32
N GLY A 156 -2.68 -30.86 6.51
CA GLY A 156 -4.05 -31.38 6.32
C GLY A 156 -4.15 -32.63 5.44
N THR A 157 -3.08 -33.04 4.78
CA THR A 157 -3.04 -34.25 3.93
C THR A 157 -2.86 -35.54 4.72
N ASP A 158 -2.49 -35.46 6.00
CA ASP A 158 -2.33 -36.67 6.85
C ASP A 158 -3.66 -37.25 7.35
N SER A 159 -4.77 -36.54 7.25
CA SER A 159 -6.08 -37.04 7.69
C SER A 159 -6.80 -37.93 6.67
N ALA A 160 -6.25 -38.09 5.46
CA ALA A 160 -6.86 -38.91 4.39
C ALA A 160 -6.21 -40.29 4.20
N LEU A 161 -5.29 -40.66 5.08
CA LEU A 161 -4.54 -41.95 5.03
C LEU A 161 -4.81 -42.87 6.22
N ASN A 162 -5.94 -42.68 6.95
CA ASN A 162 -6.41 -43.64 7.95
C ASN A 162 -7.76 -44.23 7.55
#